data_a83b92c6243af162f0c8fcd51f59dcad
#
_entry.id   a83b92c6243af162f0c8fcd51f59dcad
#
_cell.length_a   1.000
_cell.length_b   1.000
_cell.length_c   1.000
_cell.angle_alpha   90.00
_cell.angle_beta   90.00
_cell.angle_gamma   90.00
#
_symmetry.space_group_name_H-M   'P 1'
#
loop_
_entity.id
_entity.type
_entity.pdbx_description
1 polymer ?
#
loop_
_entity_poly.entity_id
_entity_poly.type
_entity_poly.pdbx_seq_one_letter_code
_entity_poly.pdbx_strand_id
1 'polypeptide(L)'
;RVFTKLRTVHPEPHLKRIANWVWVIVGLILSHSVHLSQIAQHIPSEAQAAGRIAQVRRWLSNKFIQVPDFYRPLITEALQGWAHQDVFVILDGCSVNHEALQFFRLSLSHCFRAIPLAWLVVKGPGLITVEKCEALLNEAAQLLRQVATVTFLADRGFRDKDWARKCRKLRWNYGIRVANNTGVTLADGRVLAVNTLGVKAGH
;
A
#
# COMPACT_ATOMS: atom_id res chain seq x y z
N ARG A 1 -0.81 13.94 -22.62
CA ARG A 1 -0.73 14.65 -21.33
C ARG A 1 -0.24 13.73 -20.20
N VAL A 2 -0.86 12.57 -19.96
CA VAL A 2 -0.42 11.57 -18.95
C VAL A 2 1.00 11.08 -19.23
N PHE A 3 1.30 10.68 -20.46
CA PHE A 3 2.64 10.23 -20.87
C PHE A 3 3.72 11.30 -20.59
N THR A 4 3.45 12.55 -20.93
CA THR A 4 4.38 13.66 -20.72
C THR A 4 4.67 13.84 -19.22
N LYS A 5 3.61 13.83 -18.39
CA LYS A 5 3.74 13.97 -16.94
C LYS A 5 4.56 12.80 -16.34
N LEU A 6 4.22 11.56 -16.68
CA LEU A 6 4.96 10.40 -16.20
C LEU A 6 6.42 10.41 -16.63
N ARG A 7 6.72 10.84 -17.86
CA ARG A 7 8.08 10.96 -18.35
C ARG A 7 8.89 12.00 -17.58
N THR A 8 8.26 13.07 -17.11
CA THR A 8 8.94 14.12 -16.33
C THR A 8 9.33 13.64 -14.94
N VAL A 9 8.47 12.84 -14.29
CA VAL A 9 8.70 12.36 -12.91
C VAL A 9 9.48 11.07 -12.86
N HIS A 10 9.49 10.28 -13.94
CA HIS A 10 10.04 8.93 -13.92
C HIS A 10 11.40 8.85 -14.62
N PRO A 11 12.45 8.34 -13.93
CA PRO A 11 13.80 8.24 -14.48
C PRO A 11 14.02 7.08 -15.48
N GLU A 12 12.95 6.32 -15.82
CA GLU A 12 13.06 5.16 -16.70
C GLU A 12 13.56 5.56 -18.11
N PRO A 13 14.73 5.06 -18.54
CA PRO A 13 15.33 5.44 -19.81
C PRO A 13 14.61 4.83 -21.03
N HIS A 14 13.85 3.76 -20.82
CA HIS A 14 13.20 3.02 -21.91
C HIS A 14 11.76 3.54 -22.16
N LEU A 15 11.62 4.48 -23.07
CA LEU A 15 10.35 5.11 -23.43
C LEU A 15 9.22 4.11 -23.74
N LYS A 16 9.54 2.95 -24.35
CA LYS A 16 8.56 1.90 -24.60
C LYS A 16 7.96 1.30 -23.34
N ARG A 17 8.72 1.24 -22.24
CA ARG A 17 8.18 0.75 -20.96
C ARG A 17 7.20 1.74 -20.36
N ILE A 18 7.53 3.04 -20.41
CA ILE A 18 6.62 4.11 -19.98
C ILE A 18 5.38 4.14 -20.85
N ALA A 19 5.52 4.05 -22.16
CA ALA A 19 4.39 4.04 -23.07
C ALA A 19 3.42 2.86 -22.79
N ASN A 20 3.93 1.66 -22.62
CA ASN A 20 3.12 0.51 -22.25
C ASN A 20 2.43 0.68 -20.89
N TRP A 21 3.13 1.28 -19.92
CA TRP A 21 2.56 1.59 -18.62
C TRP A 21 1.36 2.55 -18.73
N VAL A 22 1.55 3.65 -19.48
CA VAL A 22 0.46 4.60 -19.76
C VAL A 22 -0.73 3.89 -20.41
N TRP A 23 -0.49 3.02 -21.41
CA TRP A 23 -1.58 2.31 -22.09
C TRP A 23 -2.28 1.31 -21.17
N VAL A 24 -1.56 0.64 -20.28
CA VAL A 24 -2.18 -0.21 -19.25
C VAL A 24 -3.06 0.62 -18.32
N ILE A 25 -2.58 1.78 -17.85
CA ILE A 25 -3.38 2.69 -17.00
C ILE A 25 -4.62 3.18 -17.74
N VAL A 26 -4.48 3.66 -18.98
CA VAL A 26 -5.60 4.11 -19.80
C VAL A 26 -6.60 2.98 -20.04
N GLY A 27 -6.10 1.80 -20.35
CA GLY A 27 -6.93 0.61 -20.56
C GLY A 27 -7.70 0.21 -19.30
N LEU A 28 -7.09 0.25 -18.12
CA LEU A 28 -7.75 0.01 -16.83
C LEU A 28 -8.87 1.02 -16.57
N ILE A 29 -8.61 2.31 -16.83
CA ILE A 29 -9.60 3.38 -16.61
C ILE A 29 -10.77 3.24 -17.57
N LEU A 30 -10.52 3.03 -18.86
CA LEU A 30 -11.56 3.00 -19.89
C LEU A 30 -12.37 1.70 -19.88
N SER A 31 -11.73 0.56 -19.57
CA SER A 31 -12.42 -0.73 -19.53
C SER A 31 -13.15 -0.99 -18.21
N HIS A 32 -12.84 -0.24 -17.14
CA HIS A 32 -13.29 -0.53 -15.77
C HIS A 32 -13.02 -1.99 -15.37
N SER A 33 -11.97 -2.61 -15.90
CA SER A 33 -11.69 -4.03 -15.76
C SER A 33 -10.19 -4.31 -15.59
N VAL A 34 -9.85 -5.35 -14.83
CA VAL A 34 -8.49 -5.89 -14.71
C VAL A 34 -8.20 -7.03 -15.70
N HIS A 35 -9.18 -7.42 -16.52
CA HIS A 35 -8.97 -8.45 -17.51
C HIS A 35 -8.10 -7.95 -18.67
N LEU A 36 -7.01 -8.68 -18.99
CA LEU A 36 -6.06 -8.27 -20.03
C LEU A 36 -6.71 -8.08 -21.40
N SER A 37 -7.72 -8.88 -21.71
CA SER A 37 -8.49 -8.76 -22.98
C SER A 37 -9.24 -7.43 -23.06
N GLN A 38 -9.78 -6.93 -21.96
CA GLN A 38 -10.48 -5.65 -21.90
C GLN A 38 -9.49 -4.48 -21.96
N ILE A 39 -8.43 -4.53 -21.18
CA ILE A 39 -7.36 -3.52 -21.19
C ILE A 39 -6.77 -3.39 -22.61
N ALA A 40 -6.49 -4.52 -23.25
CA ALA A 40 -5.85 -4.57 -24.57
C ALA A 40 -6.69 -3.95 -25.70
N GLN A 41 -8.02 -3.84 -25.56
CA GLN A 41 -8.89 -3.18 -26.54
C GLN A 41 -8.58 -1.69 -26.70
N HIS A 42 -8.07 -1.06 -25.65
CA HIS A 42 -7.76 0.37 -25.60
C HIS A 42 -6.31 0.70 -25.97
N ILE A 43 -5.50 -0.31 -26.32
CA ILE A 43 -4.11 -0.08 -26.76
C ILE A 43 -4.11 0.27 -28.24
N PRO A 44 -3.59 1.45 -28.63
CA PRO A 44 -3.45 1.81 -30.03
C PRO A 44 -2.35 0.97 -30.66
N SER A 45 -2.76 0.00 -31.46
CA SER A 45 -1.84 -0.90 -32.16
C SER A 45 -2.58 -1.53 -33.36
N GLU A 46 -1.89 -1.65 -34.46
CA GLU A 46 -2.38 -2.38 -35.64
C GLU A 46 -2.42 -3.91 -35.44
N ALA A 47 -1.81 -4.38 -34.36
CA ALA A 47 -1.81 -5.80 -34.01
C ALA A 47 -3.22 -6.31 -33.70
N GLN A 48 -3.48 -7.55 -34.06
CA GLN A 48 -4.73 -8.24 -33.71
C GLN A 48 -4.89 -8.34 -32.18
N ALA A 49 -6.11 -8.60 -31.72
CA ALA A 49 -6.45 -8.67 -30.30
C ALA A 49 -5.51 -9.55 -29.48
N ALA A 50 -5.18 -10.75 -29.99
CA ALA A 50 -4.24 -11.67 -29.34
C ALA A 50 -2.84 -11.05 -29.15
N GLY A 51 -2.35 -10.31 -30.14
CA GLY A 51 -1.06 -9.62 -30.10
C GLY A 51 -1.05 -8.50 -29.06
N ARG A 52 -2.14 -7.71 -28.95
CA ARG A 52 -2.28 -6.66 -27.91
C ARG A 52 -2.35 -7.24 -26.51
N ILE A 53 -3.07 -8.34 -26.31
CA ILE A 53 -3.11 -9.06 -25.01
C ILE A 53 -1.71 -9.56 -24.65
N ALA A 54 -1.00 -10.16 -25.61
CA ALA A 54 0.38 -10.63 -25.40
C ALA A 54 1.33 -9.47 -25.07
N GLN A 55 1.13 -8.28 -25.62
CA GLN A 55 1.90 -7.07 -25.28
C GLN A 55 1.72 -6.68 -23.81
N VAL A 56 0.47 -6.60 -23.33
CA VAL A 56 0.17 -6.30 -21.91
C VAL A 56 0.79 -7.36 -21.00
N ARG A 57 0.59 -8.65 -21.33
CA ARG A 57 1.13 -9.76 -20.52
C ARG A 57 2.65 -9.69 -20.44
N ARG A 58 3.36 -9.47 -21.56
CA ARG A 58 4.82 -9.32 -21.59
C ARG A 58 5.30 -8.14 -20.76
N TRP A 59 4.56 -7.03 -20.78
CA TRP A 59 4.90 -5.87 -19.97
C TRP A 59 4.76 -6.18 -18.47
N LEU A 60 3.65 -6.79 -18.04
CA LEU A 60 3.41 -7.17 -16.64
C LEU A 60 4.40 -8.22 -16.11
N SER A 61 4.86 -9.14 -16.97
CA SER A 61 5.85 -10.17 -16.58
C SER A 61 7.30 -9.77 -16.84
N ASN A 62 7.57 -8.53 -17.21
CA ASN A 62 8.91 -8.05 -17.50
C ASN A 62 9.69 -7.86 -16.20
N LYS A 63 10.72 -8.69 -15.99
CA LYS A 63 11.58 -8.65 -14.78
C LYS A 63 12.30 -7.32 -14.56
N PHE A 64 12.44 -6.48 -15.57
CA PHE A 64 13.02 -5.16 -15.46
C PHE A 64 12.02 -4.07 -15.06
N ILE A 65 10.73 -4.42 -14.87
CA ILE A 65 9.72 -3.52 -14.37
C ILE A 65 9.49 -3.85 -12.90
N GLN A 66 10.13 -3.07 -12.04
CA GLN A 66 9.93 -3.16 -10.61
C GLN A 66 8.89 -2.13 -10.18
N VAL A 67 7.86 -2.57 -9.48
CA VAL A 67 6.74 -1.69 -9.07
C VAL A 67 7.22 -0.45 -8.30
N PRO A 68 8.14 -0.56 -7.33
CA PRO A 68 8.65 0.61 -6.61
C PRO A 68 9.25 1.66 -7.54
N ASP A 69 9.99 1.24 -8.58
CA ASP A 69 10.64 2.16 -9.51
C ASP A 69 9.63 2.99 -10.31
N PHE A 70 8.47 2.41 -10.62
CA PHE A 70 7.39 3.09 -11.35
C PHE A 70 6.46 3.88 -10.44
N TYR A 71 6.21 3.41 -9.23
CA TYR A 71 5.25 4.02 -8.31
C TYR A 71 5.85 5.10 -7.42
N ARG A 72 7.07 4.87 -6.89
CA ARG A 72 7.71 5.79 -5.94
C ARG A 72 7.82 7.24 -6.44
N PRO A 73 8.25 7.52 -7.68
CA PRO A 73 8.30 8.90 -8.17
C PRO A 73 6.94 9.59 -8.16
N LEU A 74 5.85 8.87 -8.50
CA LEU A 74 4.50 9.41 -8.51
C LEU A 74 4.01 9.74 -7.10
N ILE A 75 4.15 8.80 -6.17
CA ILE A 75 3.68 9.03 -4.80
C ILE A 75 4.53 10.09 -4.08
N THR A 76 5.82 10.14 -4.36
CA THR A 76 6.70 11.20 -3.82
C THR A 76 6.26 12.57 -4.30
N GLU A 77 5.94 12.74 -5.58
CA GLU A 77 5.41 13.99 -6.12
C GLU A 77 4.04 14.33 -5.51
N ALA A 78 3.16 13.35 -5.40
CA ALA A 78 1.83 13.56 -4.80
C ALA A 78 1.91 14.01 -3.34
N LEU A 79 2.94 13.57 -2.60
CA LEU A 79 3.14 13.90 -1.19
C LEU A 79 3.88 15.23 -0.96
N GLN A 80 4.38 15.92 -1.99
CA GLN A 80 5.09 17.21 -1.82
C GLN A 80 4.25 18.27 -1.11
N GLY A 81 2.94 18.29 -1.33
CA GLY A 81 2.01 19.20 -0.65
C GLY A 81 1.64 18.79 0.79
N TRP A 82 2.21 17.71 1.32
CA TRP A 82 1.85 17.16 2.64
C TRP A 82 2.89 17.46 3.72
N ALA A 83 3.90 18.26 3.40
CA ALA A 83 4.89 18.69 4.37
C ALA A 83 4.20 19.35 5.58
N HIS A 84 4.63 18.95 6.77
CA HIS A 84 4.13 19.47 8.05
C HIS A 84 2.66 19.15 8.38
N GLN A 85 2.01 18.23 7.67
CA GLN A 85 0.67 17.75 7.99
C GLN A 85 0.73 16.53 8.90
N ASP A 86 -0.31 16.35 9.74
CA ASP A 86 -0.55 15.12 10.47
C ASP A 86 -1.26 14.13 9.58
N VAL A 87 -0.80 12.88 9.56
CA VAL A 87 -1.33 11.87 8.65
C VAL A 87 -1.67 10.58 9.37
N PHE A 88 -2.72 9.92 8.89
CA PHE A 88 -3.09 8.57 9.31
C PHE A 88 -2.65 7.57 8.25
N VAL A 89 -1.94 6.53 8.68
CA VAL A 89 -1.48 5.44 7.84
C VAL A 89 -2.14 4.15 8.30
N ILE A 90 -2.82 3.47 7.40
CA ILE A 90 -3.62 2.29 7.70
C ILE A 90 -2.95 1.07 7.08
N LEU A 91 -2.64 0.07 7.91
CA LEU A 91 -2.24 -1.25 7.45
C LEU A 91 -3.47 -2.15 7.39
N ASP A 92 -3.72 -2.67 6.20
CA ASP A 92 -4.82 -3.58 5.92
C ASP A 92 -4.33 -4.79 5.13
N GLY A 93 -4.98 -5.92 5.29
CA GLY A 93 -4.64 -7.16 4.61
C GLY A 93 -5.88 -7.89 4.11
N CYS A 94 -5.74 -8.52 2.96
CA CYS A 94 -6.77 -9.41 2.42
C CYS A 94 -6.14 -10.67 1.85
N SER A 95 -6.91 -11.77 1.90
CA SER A 95 -6.55 -13.04 1.25
C SER A 95 -7.10 -13.05 -0.17
N VAL A 96 -6.31 -13.58 -1.08
CA VAL A 96 -6.63 -13.72 -2.50
C VAL A 96 -6.43 -15.18 -2.90
N ASN A 97 -7.27 -15.66 -3.82
CA ASN A 97 -7.17 -17.01 -4.36
C ASN A 97 -7.19 -18.10 -3.28
N HIS A 98 -8.27 -18.15 -2.48
CA HIS A 98 -8.46 -19.12 -1.41
C HIS A 98 -7.27 -19.22 -0.44
N GLU A 99 -6.76 -18.06 0.00
CA GLU A 99 -5.62 -17.94 0.92
C GLU A 99 -4.25 -18.37 0.34
N ALA A 100 -4.18 -18.72 -0.95
CA ALA A 100 -2.91 -19.02 -1.60
C ALA A 100 -1.97 -17.79 -1.62
N LEU A 101 -2.54 -16.58 -1.61
CA LEU A 101 -1.83 -15.32 -1.54
C LEU A 101 -2.47 -14.43 -0.48
N GLN A 102 -1.64 -13.70 0.23
CA GLN A 102 -2.05 -12.60 1.11
C GLN A 102 -1.48 -11.29 0.58
N PHE A 103 -2.31 -10.28 0.53
CA PHE A 103 -1.95 -8.94 0.08
C PHE A 103 -2.05 -7.98 1.26
N PHE A 104 -0.94 -7.37 1.64
CA PHE A 104 -0.87 -6.36 2.69
C PHE A 104 -0.57 -5.01 2.08
N ARG A 105 -1.32 -4.02 2.46
CA ARG A 105 -1.20 -2.66 1.93
C ARG A 105 -1.14 -1.65 3.06
N LEU A 106 -0.14 -0.79 3.00
CA LEU A 106 -0.03 0.39 3.84
C LEU A 106 -0.52 1.59 3.04
N SER A 107 -1.55 2.26 3.52
CA SER A 107 -2.21 3.35 2.80
C SER A 107 -2.31 4.60 3.67
N LEU A 108 -2.16 5.76 3.05
CA LEU A 108 -2.45 7.06 3.64
C LEU A 108 -3.97 7.31 3.55
N SER A 109 -4.60 7.71 4.66
CA SER A 109 -5.99 8.11 4.68
C SER A 109 -6.13 9.56 4.26
N HIS A 110 -6.94 9.84 3.23
CA HIS A 110 -7.21 11.19 2.75
C HIS A 110 -8.61 11.30 2.13
N CYS A 111 -9.42 12.23 2.60
CA CYS A 111 -10.75 12.52 2.05
C CYS A 111 -11.58 11.25 1.80
N PHE A 112 -11.68 10.37 2.80
CA PHE A 112 -12.38 9.08 2.73
C PHE A 112 -11.82 8.11 1.68
N ARG A 113 -10.59 8.29 1.27
CA ARG A 113 -9.85 7.42 0.34
C ARG A 113 -8.59 6.88 0.99
N ALA A 114 -8.17 5.71 0.54
CA ALA A 114 -6.91 5.09 0.90
C ALA A 114 -5.92 5.24 -0.27
N ILE A 115 -4.91 6.09 -0.10
CA ILE A 115 -3.84 6.27 -1.08
C ILE A 115 -2.74 5.25 -0.75
N PRO A 116 -2.47 4.25 -1.59
CA PRO A 116 -1.42 3.27 -1.32
C PRO A 116 -0.06 3.96 -1.16
N LEU A 117 0.69 3.63 -0.12
CA LEU A 117 2.09 4.03 0.04
C LEU A 117 3.02 2.91 -0.39
N ALA A 118 2.76 1.72 0.12
CA ALA A 118 3.52 0.52 -0.19
C ALA A 118 2.65 -0.73 0.02
N TRP A 119 3.02 -1.85 -0.61
CA TRP A 119 2.31 -3.12 -0.44
C TRP A 119 3.24 -4.32 -0.56
N LEU A 120 2.77 -5.44 -0.04
CA LEU A 120 3.47 -6.71 -0.01
C LEU A 120 2.51 -7.84 -0.37
N VAL A 121 2.96 -8.77 -1.20
CA VAL A 121 2.26 -10.01 -1.49
C VAL A 121 3.05 -11.16 -0.88
N VAL A 122 2.40 -11.96 -0.04
CA VAL A 122 2.98 -13.13 0.63
C VAL A 122 2.26 -14.39 0.16
N LYS A 123 3.00 -15.46 -0.09
CA LYS A 123 2.42 -16.76 -0.44
C LYS A 123 2.02 -17.50 0.82
N GLY A 124 0.88 -18.21 0.73
CA GLY A 124 0.37 -19.10 1.78
C GLY A 124 -0.42 -18.39 2.88
N PRO A 125 -1.14 -19.18 3.69
CA PRO A 125 -1.84 -18.70 4.86
C PRO A 125 -0.84 -18.36 5.99
N GLY A 126 -1.25 -17.55 6.93
CA GLY A 126 -0.49 -17.31 8.15
C GLY A 126 -0.56 -15.86 8.62
N LEU A 127 -0.10 -15.68 9.85
CA LEU A 127 -0.02 -14.35 10.43
C LEU A 127 1.11 -13.55 9.76
N ILE A 128 0.81 -12.31 9.48
CA ILE A 128 1.84 -11.35 9.06
C ILE A 128 2.57 -10.86 10.31
N THR A 129 3.88 -10.88 10.26
CA THR A 129 4.73 -10.36 11.33
C THR A 129 5.37 -9.03 10.92
N VAL A 130 5.86 -8.30 11.91
CA VAL A 130 6.55 -7.02 11.67
C VAL A 130 7.76 -7.23 10.79
N GLU A 131 8.50 -8.34 10.96
CA GLU A 131 9.71 -8.64 10.18
C GLU A 131 9.37 -8.78 8.69
N LYS A 132 8.26 -9.45 8.37
CA LYS A 132 7.80 -9.58 6.98
C LYS A 132 7.40 -8.23 6.37
N CYS A 133 6.89 -7.32 7.18
CA CYS A 133 6.47 -5.98 6.75
C CYS A 133 7.54 -4.90 6.95
N GLU A 134 8.73 -5.25 7.44
CA GLU A 134 9.74 -4.25 7.80
C GLU A 134 10.15 -3.38 6.62
N ALA A 135 10.37 -3.97 5.46
CA ALA A 135 10.71 -3.23 4.24
C ALA A 135 9.59 -2.26 3.84
N LEU A 136 8.33 -2.71 3.92
CA LEU A 136 7.14 -1.92 3.63
C LEU A 136 7.01 -0.72 4.59
N LEU A 137 7.20 -0.92 5.89
CA LEU A 137 7.15 0.15 6.89
C LEU A 137 8.29 1.15 6.72
N ASN A 138 9.50 0.68 6.42
CA ASN A 138 10.65 1.52 6.20
C ASN A 138 10.50 2.35 4.91
N GLU A 139 9.95 1.78 3.85
CA GLU A 139 9.64 2.52 2.61
C GLU A 139 8.62 3.63 2.87
N ALA A 140 7.53 3.32 3.57
CA ALA A 140 6.54 4.34 3.94
C ALA A 140 7.14 5.44 4.82
N ALA A 141 8.01 5.09 5.77
CA ALA A 141 8.70 6.06 6.62
C ALA A 141 9.59 7.01 5.79
N GLN A 142 10.25 6.51 4.74
CA GLN A 142 11.02 7.35 3.83
C GLN A 142 10.12 8.31 3.03
N LEU A 143 8.97 7.84 2.55
CA LEU A 143 8.02 8.67 1.82
C LEU A 143 7.41 9.78 2.70
N LEU A 144 7.20 9.47 3.99
CA LEU A 144 6.51 10.35 4.95
C LEU A 144 7.45 11.19 5.84
N ARG A 145 8.76 11.19 5.54
CA ARG A 145 9.74 11.91 6.40
C ARG A 145 9.51 13.42 6.55
N GLN A 146 8.74 14.03 5.66
CA GLN A 146 8.46 15.47 5.68
C GLN A 146 7.15 15.84 6.37
N VAL A 147 6.33 14.86 6.76
CA VAL A 147 5.07 15.12 7.49
C VAL A 147 5.37 15.39 8.97
N ALA A 148 4.47 16.11 9.65
CA ALA A 148 4.65 16.48 11.05
C ALA A 148 4.49 15.26 11.96
N THR A 149 3.39 14.55 11.82
CA THR A 149 3.06 13.39 12.67
C THR A 149 2.47 12.28 11.83
N VAL A 150 2.93 11.05 12.07
CA VAL A 150 2.33 9.84 11.49
C VAL A 150 1.62 9.07 12.61
N THR A 151 0.35 8.76 12.40
CA THR A 151 -0.40 7.85 13.26
C THR A 151 -0.72 6.57 12.48
N PHE A 152 -0.10 5.48 12.89
CA PHE A 152 -0.33 4.14 12.33
C PHE A 152 -1.61 3.53 12.90
N LEU A 153 -2.48 3.05 12.02
CA LEU A 153 -3.72 2.38 12.39
C LEU A 153 -3.73 0.95 11.84
N ALA A 154 -4.17 0.00 12.66
CA ALA A 154 -4.31 -1.38 12.24
C ALA A 154 -5.45 -2.08 12.99
N ASP A 155 -5.99 -3.13 12.39
CA ASP A 155 -7.02 -3.94 13.01
C ASP A 155 -6.43 -4.93 14.03
N ARG A 156 -7.28 -5.74 14.65
CA ARG A 156 -6.89 -6.73 15.67
C ARG A 156 -6.00 -7.87 15.12
N GLY A 157 -5.91 -8.05 13.83
CA GLY A 157 -4.99 -9.01 13.20
C GLY A 157 -3.52 -8.64 13.43
N PHE A 158 -3.25 -7.35 13.70
CA PHE A 158 -1.93 -6.79 13.96
C PHE A 158 -1.67 -6.46 15.44
N ARG A 159 -2.33 -7.16 16.38
CA ARG A 159 -2.30 -6.88 17.82
C ARG A 159 -1.00 -7.22 18.54
N ASP A 160 0.00 -7.78 17.86
CA ASP A 160 1.28 -8.11 18.47
C ASP A 160 2.00 -6.83 18.94
N LYS A 161 2.61 -6.92 20.14
CA LYS A 161 3.40 -5.83 20.75
C LYS A 161 4.54 -5.33 19.85
N ASP A 162 5.02 -6.15 18.93
CA ASP A 162 6.14 -5.78 18.06
C ASP A 162 5.74 -4.72 17.03
N TRP A 163 4.46 -4.63 16.66
CA TRP A 163 3.94 -3.51 15.87
C TRP A 163 4.06 -2.18 16.62
N ALA A 164 3.66 -2.16 17.88
CA ALA A 164 3.80 -0.96 18.72
C ALA A 164 5.27 -0.58 18.93
N ARG A 165 6.15 -1.57 19.12
CA ARG A 165 7.61 -1.35 19.22
C ARG A 165 8.18 -0.78 17.93
N LYS A 166 7.77 -1.30 16.76
CA LYS A 166 8.21 -0.79 15.46
C LYS A 166 7.74 0.64 15.23
N CYS A 167 6.48 0.97 15.53
CA CYS A 167 5.97 2.34 15.45
C CYS A 167 6.78 3.30 16.32
N ARG A 168 7.10 2.92 17.55
CA ARG A 168 7.96 3.74 18.43
C ARG A 168 9.36 3.96 17.86
N LYS A 169 9.98 2.93 17.26
CA LYS A 169 11.28 3.06 16.56
C LYS A 169 11.20 4.04 15.39
N LEU A 170 10.06 4.08 14.68
CA LEU A 170 9.81 5.01 13.58
C LEU A 170 9.36 6.41 14.07
N ARG A 171 9.19 6.61 15.38
CA ARG A 171 8.61 7.82 15.98
C ARG A 171 7.19 8.10 15.52
N TRP A 172 6.42 7.05 15.28
CA TRP A 172 5.02 7.11 14.89
C TRP A 172 4.11 6.90 16.09
N ASN A 173 3.02 7.64 16.15
CA ASN A 173 1.89 7.28 16.99
C ASN A 173 1.22 6.03 16.44
N TYR A 174 0.46 5.31 17.25
CA TYR A 174 -0.26 4.13 16.79
C TYR A 174 -1.59 3.93 17.50
N GLY A 175 -2.57 3.42 16.75
CA GLY A 175 -3.84 2.90 17.24
C GLY A 175 -4.06 1.51 16.66
N ILE A 176 -3.95 0.48 17.50
CA ILE A 176 -4.15 -0.91 17.07
C ILE A 176 -5.37 -1.46 17.79
N ARG A 177 -6.35 -1.94 17.01
CA ARG A 177 -7.54 -2.54 17.59
C ARG A 177 -7.17 -3.84 18.30
N VAL A 178 -7.64 -3.99 19.54
CA VAL A 178 -7.44 -5.21 20.33
C VAL A 178 -8.79 -5.85 20.66
N ALA A 179 -8.79 -7.12 21.03
CA ALA A 179 -9.98 -7.78 21.55
C ALA A 179 -10.32 -7.23 22.95
N ASN A 180 -11.60 -7.23 23.28
CA ASN A 180 -12.10 -6.71 24.55
C ASN A 180 -11.54 -7.44 25.79
N ASN A 181 -11.14 -8.70 25.63
CA ASN A 181 -10.51 -9.53 26.68
C ASN A 181 -8.97 -9.44 26.68
N THR A 182 -8.37 -8.54 25.89
CA THR A 182 -6.91 -8.36 25.90
C THR A 182 -6.46 -7.79 27.25
N GLY A 183 -5.45 -8.43 27.85
CA GLY A 183 -4.82 -7.95 29.08
C GLY A 183 -3.93 -6.74 28.80
N VAL A 184 -4.11 -5.68 29.57
CA VAL A 184 -3.29 -4.46 29.55
C VAL A 184 -2.61 -4.32 30.91
N THR A 185 -1.30 -4.14 30.91
CA THR A 185 -0.53 -3.85 32.12
C THR A 185 -0.58 -2.36 32.38
N LEU A 186 -1.13 -1.97 33.53
CA LEU A 186 -1.19 -0.59 33.98
C LEU A 186 0.17 -0.13 34.53
N ALA A 187 0.32 1.18 34.78
CA ALA A 187 1.54 1.75 35.33
C ALA A 187 1.88 1.23 36.74
N ASP A 188 0.86 0.80 37.48
CA ASP A 188 1.01 0.19 38.83
C ASP A 188 1.33 -1.32 38.79
N GLY A 189 1.50 -1.89 37.59
CA GLY A 189 1.81 -3.31 37.38
C GLY A 189 0.59 -4.24 37.33
N ARG A 190 -0.63 -3.77 37.63
CA ARG A 190 -1.85 -4.61 37.51
C ARG A 190 -2.15 -4.91 36.06
N VAL A 191 -2.64 -6.12 35.81
CA VAL A 191 -3.13 -6.54 34.49
C VAL A 191 -4.63 -6.57 34.52
N LEU A 192 -5.26 -5.75 33.68
CA LEU A 192 -6.71 -5.67 33.53
C LEU A 192 -7.10 -5.97 32.07
N ALA A 193 -8.24 -6.58 31.88
CA ALA A 193 -8.80 -6.74 30.52
C ALA A 193 -9.35 -5.39 30.00
N VAL A 194 -9.22 -5.14 28.71
CA VAL A 194 -9.66 -3.88 28.07
C VAL A 194 -11.12 -3.56 28.40
N ASN A 195 -12.02 -4.55 28.43
CA ASN A 195 -13.42 -4.36 28.76
C ASN A 195 -13.69 -3.89 30.19
N THR A 196 -12.72 -4.06 31.10
CA THR A 196 -12.83 -3.61 32.51
C THR A 196 -12.31 -2.19 32.73
N LEU A 197 -11.69 -1.58 31.71
CA LEU A 197 -11.13 -0.23 31.81
C LEU A 197 -12.16 0.89 31.67
N GLY A 198 -13.44 0.57 31.51
CA GLY A 198 -14.52 1.56 31.41
C GLY A 198 -14.49 2.40 30.12
N VAL A 199 -13.69 2.03 29.12
CA VAL A 199 -13.62 2.73 27.84
C VAL A 199 -14.91 2.49 27.07
N LYS A 200 -15.66 3.56 26.80
CA LYS A 200 -16.89 3.50 25.98
C LYS A 200 -16.56 3.72 24.50
N ALA A 201 -17.29 3.05 23.62
CA ALA A 201 -17.18 3.30 22.19
C ALA A 201 -17.60 4.76 21.87
N GLY A 202 -16.80 5.45 21.08
CA GLY A 202 -17.12 6.81 20.59
C GLY A 202 -16.56 7.97 21.42
N HIS A 203 -15.67 7.73 22.35
CA HIS A 203 -14.91 8.77 23.06
C HIS A 203 -13.44 8.73 22.74
#